data_b362f867f0f43d2982a1d35e5b0153f2
#
_entry.id   b362f867f0f43d2982a1d35e5b0153f2
#
_cell.length_a   1.000
_cell.length_b   1.000
_cell.length_c   1.000
_cell.angle_alpha   90.00
_cell.angle_beta   90.00
_cell.angle_gamma   90.00
#
_symmetry.space_group_name_H-M   'P 1'
#
loop_
_entity.id
_entity.type
_entity.pdbx_description
1 polymer ?
#
loop_
_entity_poly.entity_id
_entity_poly.type
_entity_poly.pdbx_seq_one_letter_code
_entity_poly.pdbx_strand_id
1 'polypeptide(L)'
;MRLYRMLVLLGVPLRWWCRLEVGGREALPPPDMGLLIVANHDSMMDPLAIADTLVRAGRPLRFLAMDALWRWRLTAAVLNGIGQIPIRRGAGDTAALQAAVDALVGREAICIFPEGGLSQGRRVRARTGVSRIIEGSPEAQIVLAAVTGGTDLVRFPRRPRLRVELFRPAAAVDWTREDHPALAARLLEEIRQRVPPEPAGRRPRRPEQGRV
;
A
#
# COMPACT_ATOMS: atom_id res chain seq x y z
N MET A 1 -19.37 -4.78 -2.92
CA MET A 1 -18.98 -4.49 -4.32
C MET A 1 -19.50 -3.15 -4.84
N ARG A 2 -20.82 -2.82 -4.75
CA ARG A 2 -21.37 -1.55 -5.28
C ARG A 2 -20.79 -0.31 -4.59
N LEU A 3 -20.69 -0.30 -3.26
CA LEU A 3 -20.16 0.83 -2.48
C LEU A 3 -18.67 1.08 -2.78
N TYR A 4 -17.88 0.01 -2.94
CA TYR A 4 -16.46 0.13 -3.30
C TYR A 4 -16.27 0.75 -4.70
N ARG A 5 -17.07 0.32 -5.68
CA ARG A 5 -17.07 0.91 -7.04
C ARG A 5 -17.50 2.39 -7.02
N MET A 6 -18.48 2.72 -6.18
CA MET A 6 -18.94 4.10 -6.00
C MET A 6 -17.84 5.00 -5.39
N LEU A 7 -17.08 4.49 -4.40
CA LEU A 7 -15.96 5.22 -3.81
C LEU A 7 -14.80 5.44 -4.79
N VAL A 8 -14.59 4.51 -5.72
CA VAL A 8 -13.61 4.71 -6.79
C VAL A 8 -14.11 5.73 -7.81
N LEU A 9 -15.40 5.83 -8.04
CA LEU A 9 -15.99 6.93 -8.82
C LEU A 9 -15.81 8.28 -8.09
N LEU A 10 -15.81 8.29 -6.75
CA LEU A 10 -15.39 9.45 -5.94
C LEU A 10 -13.87 9.71 -6.04
N GLY A 11 -13.07 8.75 -6.49
CA GLY A 11 -11.66 8.94 -6.91
C GLY A 11 -11.48 9.71 -8.22
N VAL A 12 -12.58 9.99 -8.96
CA VAL A 12 -12.57 10.86 -10.14
C VAL A 12 -11.95 12.23 -9.83
N PRO A 13 -12.26 12.92 -8.69
CA PRO A 13 -11.57 14.14 -8.32
C PRO A 13 -10.07 13.96 -8.13
N LEU A 14 -9.61 12.83 -7.58
CA LEU A 14 -8.20 12.53 -7.45
C LEU A 14 -7.51 12.46 -8.80
N ARG A 15 -8.12 11.78 -9.77
CA ARG A 15 -7.58 11.67 -11.15
C ARG A 15 -7.65 12.98 -11.92
N TRP A 16 -8.67 13.79 -11.64
CA TRP A 16 -8.76 15.12 -12.20
C TRP A 16 -7.65 16.03 -11.65
N TRP A 17 -7.31 15.88 -10.36
CA TRP A 17 -6.22 16.60 -9.72
C TRP A 17 -4.85 16.00 -10.04
N CYS A 18 -4.70 14.66 -9.99
CA CYS A 18 -3.42 13.96 -10.16
C CYS A 18 -3.37 13.24 -11.50
N ARG A 19 -2.20 13.19 -12.11
CA ARG A 19 -1.94 12.23 -13.20
C ARG A 19 -1.52 10.90 -12.57
N LEU A 20 -2.39 9.90 -12.59
CA LEU A 20 -2.08 8.55 -12.14
C LEU A 20 -1.56 7.72 -13.31
N GLU A 21 -0.30 7.34 -13.24
CA GLU A 21 0.35 6.43 -14.17
C GLU A 21 0.44 5.04 -13.51
N VAL A 22 0.08 4.01 -14.25
CA VAL A 22 0.08 2.62 -13.75
C VAL A 22 0.87 1.74 -14.70
N GLY A 23 1.92 1.10 -14.17
CA GLY A 23 2.73 0.10 -14.86
C GLY A 23 2.64 -1.27 -14.20
N GLY A 24 3.02 -2.32 -14.94
CA GLY A 24 3.19 -3.67 -14.40
C GLY A 24 1.88 -4.42 -14.12
N ARG A 25 0.77 -4.08 -14.75
CA ARG A 25 -0.53 -4.77 -14.51
C ARG A 25 -0.47 -6.26 -14.83
N GLU A 26 0.42 -6.68 -15.68
CA GLU A 26 0.71 -8.06 -16.04
C GLU A 26 1.24 -8.89 -14.87
N ALA A 27 1.71 -8.24 -13.81
CA ALA A 27 2.11 -8.91 -12.58
C ALA A 27 0.92 -9.43 -11.75
N LEU A 28 -0.30 -8.90 -12.01
CA LEU A 28 -1.49 -9.31 -11.27
C LEU A 28 -1.90 -10.74 -11.64
N PRO A 29 -2.21 -11.57 -10.65
CA PRO A 29 -2.72 -12.91 -10.89
C PRO A 29 -4.18 -12.87 -11.36
N PRO A 30 -4.69 -14.01 -11.89
CA PRO A 30 -6.11 -14.19 -12.16
C PRO A 30 -7.01 -13.84 -10.96
N PRO A 31 -8.26 -13.37 -11.19
CA PRO A 31 -9.11 -12.87 -10.12
C PRO A 31 -9.60 -13.93 -9.13
N ASP A 32 -9.45 -15.19 -9.43
CA ASP A 32 -9.82 -16.35 -8.60
C ASP A 32 -8.73 -16.78 -7.61
N MET A 33 -7.62 -16.04 -7.53
CA MET A 33 -6.54 -16.29 -6.57
C MET A 33 -6.50 -15.21 -5.49
N GLY A 34 -6.14 -15.59 -4.25
CA GLY A 34 -5.81 -14.62 -3.20
C GLY A 34 -4.64 -13.73 -3.63
N LEU A 35 -4.72 -12.44 -3.38
CA LEU A 35 -3.71 -11.48 -3.78
C LEU A 35 -3.24 -10.63 -2.61
N LEU A 36 -1.97 -10.75 -2.24
CA LEU A 36 -1.32 -9.88 -1.28
C LEU A 36 -0.51 -8.81 -2.01
N ILE A 37 -0.93 -7.57 -1.90
CA ILE A 37 -0.14 -6.40 -2.34
C ILE A 37 0.71 -5.93 -1.16
N VAL A 38 2.02 -5.85 -1.38
CA VAL A 38 2.96 -5.24 -0.44
C VAL A 38 3.44 -3.92 -1.03
N ALA A 39 3.27 -2.81 -0.33
CA ALA A 39 3.55 -1.49 -0.88
C ALA A 39 4.31 -0.57 0.09
N ASN A 40 5.02 0.44 -0.42
CA ASN A 40 5.53 1.55 0.39
C ASN A 40 4.40 2.52 0.79
N HIS A 41 4.61 3.26 1.89
CA HIS A 41 3.62 4.19 2.41
C HIS A 41 4.23 5.55 2.75
N ASP A 42 4.47 6.36 1.73
CA ASP A 42 5.06 7.69 1.89
C ASP A 42 4.01 8.78 2.06
N SER A 43 2.79 8.55 1.57
CA SER A 43 1.71 9.54 1.51
C SER A 43 0.35 8.93 1.83
N MET A 44 -0.56 9.76 2.34
CA MET A 44 -1.99 9.38 2.49
C MET A 44 -2.67 9.06 1.16
N MET A 45 -2.04 9.40 0.02
CA MET A 45 -2.59 9.13 -1.31
C MET A 45 -2.24 7.75 -1.84
N ASP A 46 -1.22 7.09 -1.26
CA ASP A 46 -0.79 5.78 -1.73
C ASP A 46 -1.90 4.73 -1.69
N PRO A 47 -2.67 4.58 -0.59
CA PRO A 47 -3.78 3.64 -0.56
C PRO A 47 -4.84 3.94 -1.63
N LEU A 48 -5.11 5.22 -1.90
CA LEU A 48 -6.10 5.62 -2.91
C LEU A 48 -5.61 5.31 -4.33
N ALA A 49 -4.32 5.56 -4.62
CA ALA A 49 -3.72 5.25 -5.91
C ALA A 49 -3.71 3.73 -6.19
N ILE A 50 -3.34 2.93 -5.20
CA ILE A 50 -3.36 1.47 -5.29
C ILE A 50 -4.81 0.98 -5.44
N ALA A 51 -5.76 1.49 -4.64
CA ALA A 51 -7.15 1.11 -4.71
C ALA A 51 -7.77 1.40 -6.10
N ASP A 52 -7.55 2.61 -6.66
CA ASP A 52 -8.01 2.95 -8.01
C ASP A 52 -7.40 1.99 -9.07
N THR A 53 -6.11 1.66 -8.92
CA THR A 53 -5.40 0.74 -9.82
C THR A 53 -6.05 -0.63 -9.82
N LEU A 54 -6.28 -1.21 -8.63
CA LEU A 54 -6.79 -2.58 -8.48
C LEU A 54 -8.27 -2.69 -8.83
N VAL A 55 -9.09 -1.69 -8.48
CA VAL A 55 -10.52 -1.69 -8.86
C VAL A 55 -10.72 -1.64 -10.36
N ARG A 56 -9.88 -0.90 -11.07
CA ARG A 56 -9.92 -0.88 -12.55
C ARG A 56 -9.44 -2.18 -13.19
N ALA A 57 -8.65 -2.96 -12.43
CA ALA A 57 -8.30 -4.33 -12.79
C ALA A 57 -9.38 -5.35 -12.35
N GLY A 58 -10.54 -4.90 -11.87
CA GLY A 58 -11.62 -5.77 -11.41
C GLY A 58 -11.37 -6.40 -10.04
N ARG A 59 -10.34 -5.95 -9.30
CA ARG A 59 -9.92 -6.51 -8.01
C ARG A 59 -10.18 -5.50 -6.87
N PRO A 60 -11.32 -5.55 -6.18
CA PRO A 60 -11.54 -4.80 -4.95
C PRO A 60 -10.46 -5.14 -3.92
N LEU A 61 -9.90 -4.11 -3.29
CA LEU A 61 -8.75 -4.24 -2.39
C LEU A 61 -9.13 -3.84 -0.97
N ARG A 62 -8.75 -4.63 0.01
CA ARG A 62 -8.88 -4.31 1.44
C ARG A 62 -7.53 -3.95 2.01
N PHE A 63 -7.50 -2.96 2.88
CA PHE A 63 -6.29 -2.52 3.58
C PHE A 63 -6.38 -2.83 5.06
N LEU A 64 -5.23 -3.10 5.67
CA LEU A 64 -5.10 -3.01 7.11
C LEU A 64 -4.94 -1.53 7.48
N ALA A 65 -6.01 -0.93 7.98
CA ALA A 65 -6.08 0.49 8.28
C ALA A 65 -6.09 0.73 9.79
N MET A 66 -5.48 1.84 10.22
CA MET A 66 -5.39 2.19 11.65
C MET A 66 -6.77 2.26 12.31
N ASP A 67 -6.98 1.55 13.40
CA ASP A 67 -8.24 1.45 14.15
C ASP A 67 -8.79 2.81 14.60
N ALA A 68 -7.93 3.79 14.83
CA ALA A 68 -8.34 5.15 15.16
C ALA A 68 -9.26 5.79 14.10
N LEU A 69 -9.24 5.33 12.84
CA LEU A 69 -10.15 5.80 11.80
C LEU A 69 -11.61 5.41 12.07
N TRP A 70 -11.84 4.36 12.85
CA TRP A 70 -13.19 3.92 13.26
C TRP A 70 -13.80 4.74 14.41
N ARG A 71 -13.06 5.67 15.01
CA ARG A 71 -13.58 6.57 16.06
C ARG A 71 -14.70 7.49 15.53
N TRP A 72 -14.70 7.78 14.25
CA TRP A 72 -15.69 8.63 13.60
C TRP A 72 -16.77 7.78 12.92
N ARG A 73 -18.03 7.94 13.34
CA ARG A 73 -19.13 7.09 12.87
C ARG A 73 -19.27 7.03 11.34
N LEU A 74 -19.10 8.17 10.64
CA LEU A 74 -19.17 8.21 9.18
C LEU A 74 -17.99 7.47 8.54
N THR A 75 -16.78 7.69 9.03
CA THR A 75 -15.58 6.99 8.53
C THR A 75 -15.69 5.49 8.79
N ALA A 76 -16.15 5.09 9.99
CA ALA A 76 -16.39 3.69 10.32
C ALA A 76 -17.41 3.04 9.38
N ALA A 77 -18.51 3.71 9.09
CA ALA A 77 -19.54 3.19 8.18
C ALA A 77 -18.97 2.98 6.76
N VAL A 78 -18.18 3.94 6.26
CA VAL A 78 -17.52 3.84 4.96
C VAL A 78 -16.50 2.70 4.97
N LEU A 79 -15.59 2.65 5.95
CA LEU A 79 -14.54 1.63 6.02
C LEU A 79 -15.11 0.21 6.15
N ASN A 80 -16.15 0.04 6.98
CA ASN A 80 -16.88 -1.23 7.09
C ASN A 80 -17.57 -1.60 5.78
N GLY A 81 -18.22 -0.63 5.14
CA GLY A 81 -18.94 -0.84 3.87
C GLY A 81 -18.03 -1.25 2.71
N ILE A 82 -16.73 -0.91 2.76
CA ILE A 82 -15.70 -1.34 1.80
C ILE A 82 -14.82 -2.47 2.35
N GLY A 83 -15.14 -3.01 3.53
CA GLY A 83 -14.50 -4.18 4.09
C GLY A 83 -13.06 -3.96 4.57
N GLN A 84 -12.70 -2.73 5.00
CA GLN A 84 -11.35 -2.49 5.51
C GLN A 84 -11.13 -3.20 6.85
N ILE A 85 -9.90 -3.62 7.12
CA ILE A 85 -9.52 -4.36 8.32
C ILE A 85 -8.89 -3.39 9.32
N PRO A 86 -9.52 -3.15 10.50
CA PRO A 86 -8.91 -2.32 11.54
C PRO A 86 -7.69 -3.01 12.15
N ILE A 87 -6.59 -2.28 12.29
CA ILE A 87 -5.37 -2.77 12.93
C ILE A 87 -4.87 -1.81 14.02
N ARG A 88 -4.58 -2.32 15.20
CA ARG A 88 -3.93 -1.60 16.29
C ARG A 88 -2.42 -1.60 16.10
N ARG A 89 -1.86 -0.44 15.83
CA ARG A 89 -0.43 -0.29 15.60
C ARG A 89 0.37 -0.55 16.87
N GLY A 90 1.49 -1.27 16.74
CA GLY A 90 2.43 -1.51 17.85
C GLY A 90 2.06 -2.63 18.81
N ALA A 91 0.85 -3.18 18.72
CA ALA A 91 0.35 -4.20 19.65
C ALA A 91 0.49 -5.65 19.14
N GLY A 92 1.09 -5.86 17.96
CA GLY A 92 1.15 -7.20 17.36
C GLY A 92 -0.25 -7.80 17.15
N ASP A 93 -1.16 -7.02 16.58
CA ASP A 93 -2.59 -7.34 16.44
C ASP A 93 -2.81 -8.60 15.59
N THR A 94 -2.80 -9.74 16.28
CA THR A 94 -2.95 -11.06 15.65
C THR A 94 -4.33 -11.23 15.01
N ALA A 95 -5.36 -10.62 15.57
CA ALA A 95 -6.72 -10.71 15.04
C ALA A 95 -6.82 -10.01 13.66
N ALA A 96 -6.19 -8.84 13.52
CA ALA A 96 -6.15 -8.13 12.23
C ALA A 96 -5.34 -8.90 11.19
N LEU A 97 -4.22 -9.54 11.59
CA LEU A 97 -3.44 -10.38 10.68
C LEU A 97 -4.22 -11.63 10.27
N GLN A 98 -4.93 -12.27 11.22
CA GLN A 98 -5.76 -13.43 10.91
C GLN A 98 -6.90 -13.05 9.94
N ALA A 99 -7.57 -11.93 10.15
CA ALA A 99 -8.61 -11.45 9.24
C ALA A 99 -8.07 -11.20 7.81
N ALA A 100 -6.80 -10.76 7.69
CA ALA A 100 -6.15 -10.63 6.39
C ALA A 100 -5.84 -12.00 5.75
N VAL A 101 -5.39 -12.96 6.54
CA VAL A 101 -5.17 -14.36 6.11
C VAL A 101 -6.49 -14.97 5.62
N ASP A 102 -7.56 -14.87 6.41
CA ASP A 102 -8.88 -15.41 6.07
C ASP A 102 -9.41 -14.82 4.75
N ALA A 103 -9.21 -13.53 4.54
CA ALA A 103 -9.59 -12.87 3.30
C ALA A 103 -8.77 -13.38 2.10
N LEU A 104 -7.46 -13.60 2.26
CA LEU A 104 -6.61 -14.15 1.19
C LEU A 104 -6.98 -15.59 0.86
N VAL A 105 -7.27 -16.43 1.86
CA VAL A 105 -7.78 -17.80 1.68
C VAL A 105 -9.14 -17.75 0.98
N GLY A 106 -9.98 -16.76 1.29
CA GLY A 106 -11.22 -16.45 0.58
C GLY A 106 -11.06 -15.85 -0.81
N ARG A 107 -9.82 -15.82 -1.36
CA ARG A 107 -9.46 -15.32 -2.70
C ARG A 107 -9.68 -13.81 -2.88
N GLU A 108 -9.70 -13.07 -1.79
CA GLU A 108 -9.76 -11.62 -1.82
C GLU A 108 -8.37 -10.99 -2.06
N ALA A 109 -8.35 -9.67 -2.31
CA ALA A 109 -7.12 -8.90 -2.41
C ALA A 109 -6.90 -8.05 -1.15
N ILE A 110 -5.72 -8.18 -0.57
CA ILE A 110 -5.29 -7.45 0.63
C ILE A 110 -4.08 -6.59 0.27
N CYS A 111 -4.02 -5.39 0.81
CA CYS A 111 -2.81 -4.56 0.76
C CYS A 111 -2.28 -4.30 2.17
N ILE A 112 -0.98 -4.49 2.33
CA ILE A 112 -0.26 -4.17 3.55
C ILE A 112 0.91 -3.23 3.25
N PHE A 113 1.14 -2.32 4.19
CA PHE A 113 2.32 -1.44 4.20
C PHE A 113 3.27 -1.93 5.31
N PRO A 114 4.38 -2.61 4.97
CA PRO A 114 5.27 -3.18 5.98
C PRO A 114 5.96 -2.10 6.84
N GLU A 115 5.93 -0.86 6.42
CA GLU A 115 6.42 0.28 7.21
C GLU A 115 5.58 0.54 8.48
N GLY A 116 4.32 0.07 8.51
CA GLY A 116 3.40 0.22 9.64
C GLY A 116 2.93 1.64 9.88
N GLY A 117 3.20 2.56 8.98
CA GLY A 117 2.78 3.97 9.02
C GLY A 117 3.39 4.77 7.90
N LEU A 118 3.08 6.07 7.85
CA LEU A 118 3.64 6.98 6.86
C LEU A 118 5.14 7.16 7.08
N SER A 119 5.95 6.78 6.10
CA SER A 119 7.40 6.96 6.13
C SER A 119 7.83 8.34 5.64
N GLN A 120 6.99 9.00 4.82
CA GLN A 120 7.28 10.30 4.22
C GLN A 120 8.64 10.33 3.47
N GLY A 121 8.92 9.27 2.70
CA GLY A 121 10.17 9.11 1.97
C GLY A 121 11.39 8.71 2.83
N ARG A 122 11.19 8.46 4.13
CA ARG A 122 12.28 8.01 5.01
C ARG A 122 12.42 6.49 4.93
N ARG A 123 13.64 5.99 5.06
CA ARG A 123 13.87 4.56 5.25
C ARG A 123 13.47 4.17 6.68
N VAL A 124 12.52 3.27 6.79
CA VAL A 124 12.03 2.72 8.06
C VAL A 124 12.18 1.21 8.07
N ARG A 125 12.31 0.63 9.25
CA ARG A 125 12.40 -0.82 9.41
C ARG A 125 11.06 -1.47 9.06
N ALA A 126 11.10 -2.54 8.25
CA ALA A 126 9.92 -3.34 7.96
C ALA A 126 9.39 -4.05 9.19
N ARG A 127 8.07 -4.09 9.33
CA ARG A 127 7.36 -4.86 10.37
C ARG A 127 7.02 -6.25 9.85
N THR A 128 7.10 -7.23 10.74
CA THR A 128 6.94 -8.66 10.42
C THR A 128 5.50 -9.09 10.12
N GLY A 129 4.52 -8.19 10.21
CA GLY A 129 3.13 -8.51 9.90
C GLY A 129 2.92 -9.06 8.49
N VAL A 130 3.68 -8.57 7.51
CA VAL A 130 3.62 -9.06 6.13
C VAL A 130 4.03 -10.54 6.04
N SER A 131 5.12 -10.91 6.69
CA SER A 131 5.64 -12.30 6.66
C SER A 131 4.69 -13.28 7.34
N ARG A 132 4.03 -12.86 8.44
CA ARG A 132 3.01 -13.67 9.13
C ARG A 132 1.77 -13.89 8.27
N ILE A 133 1.36 -12.89 7.49
CA ILE A 133 0.26 -13.04 6.53
C ILE A 133 0.66 -14.04 5.44
N ILE A 134 1.88 -13.95 4.93
CA ILE A 134 2.41 -14.86 3.90
C ILE A 134 2.42 -16.30 4.43
N GLU A 135 2.95 -16.53 5.64
CA GLU A 135 2.95 -17.84 6.29
C GLU A 135 1.53 -18.41 6.44
N GLY A 136 0.56 -17.59 6.86
CA GLY A 136 -0.83 -18.01 7.03
C GLY A 136 -1.62 -18.21 5.73
N SER A 137 -1.08 -17.75 4.60
CA SER A 137 -1.77 -17.82 3.29
C SER A 137 -0.80 -18.21 2.16
N PRO A 138 -0.19 -19.41 2.19
CA PRO A 138 0.88 -19.80 1.28
C PRO A 138 0.46 -19.85 -0.20
N GLU A 139 -0.82 -20.04 -0.48
CA GLU A 139 -1.37 -20.06 -1.84
C GLU A 139 -1.63 -18.66 -2.41
N ALA A 140 -1.56 -17.62 -1.58
CA ALA A 140 -1.80 -16.26 -2.04
C ALA A 140 -0.65 -15.77 -2.92
N GLN A 141 -1.00 -15.10 -4.03
CA GLN A 141 -0.02 -14.52 -4.91
C GLN A 141 0.47 -13.18 -4.36
N ILE A 142 1.77 -13.00 -4.33
CA ILE A 142 2.40 -11.78 -3.81
C ILE A 142 2.80 -10.88 -4.96
N VAL A 143 2.33 -9.64 -4.91
CA VAL A 143 2.69 -8.57 -5.84
C VAL A 143 3.19 -7.37 -5.05
N LEU A 144 4.32 -6.83 -5.44
CA LEU A 144 4.89 -5.62 -4.87
C LEU A 144 4.35 -4.40 -5.62
N ALA A 145 4.14 -3.32 -4.89
CA ALA A 145 3.68 -2.06 -5.47
C ALA A 145 4.60 -0.91 -5.03
N ALA A 146 5.31 -0.33 -5.98
CA ALA A 146 6.08 0.89 -5.77
C ALA A 146 5.21 2.11 -6.10
N VAL A 147 4.94 2.95 -5.10
CA VAL A 147 4.15 4.18 -5.26
C VAL A 147 5.06 5.39 -5.13
N THR A 148 5.04 6.27 -6.12
CA THR A 148 5.86 7.48 -6.15
C THR A 148 5.02 8.71 -6.46
N GLY A 149 5.53 9.90 -6.08
CA GLY A 149 4.90 11.19 -6.34
C GLY A 149 3.80 11.59 -5.34
N GLY A 150 3.44 10.72 -4.38
CA GLY A 150 2.43 11.01 -3.36
C GLY A 150 2.83 12.13 -2.41
N THR A 151 4.12 12.32 -2.18
CA THR A 151 4.65 13.37 -1.31
C THR A 151 4.54 14.79 -1.91
N ASP A 152 4.36 14.88 -3.24
CA ASP A 152 4.27 16.15 -3.97
C ASP A 152 2.85 16.76 -4.04
N LEU A 153 1.87 16.14 -3.42
CA LEU A 153 0.45 16.54 -3.46
C LEU A 153 0.15 17.96 -2.94
N VAL A 154 1.08 18.56 -2.22
CA VAL A 154 0.91 19.91 -1.62
C VAL A 154 1.18 21.04 -2.62
N ARG A 155 1.55 20.74 -3.86
CA ARG A 155 1.94 21.76 -4.85
C ARG A 155 0.80 22.18 -5.77
N PHE A 156 -0.29 22.76 -5.20
CA PHE A 156 -1.26 23.48 -6.01
C PHE A 156 -0.58 24.74 -6.64
N PRO A 157 -0.79 25.07 -7.92
CA PRO A 157 -1.73 24.50 -8.90
C PRO A 157 -1.15 23.38 -9.80
N ARG A 158 0.05 22.87 -9.54
CA ARG A 158 0.67 21.83 -10.36
C ARG A 158 0.05 20.50 -10.05
N ARG A 159 -0.44 19.79 -11.08
CA ARG A 159 -0.95 18.42 -10.95
C ARG A 159 0.19 17.48 -10.57
N PRO A 160 0.18 16.87 -9.39
CA PRO A 160 1.20 15.89 -9.03
C PRO A 160 1.08 14.65 -9.93
N ARG A 161 2.21 14.06 -10.27
CA ARG A 161 2.26 12.78 -10.97
C ARG A 161 2.38 11.68 -9.94
N LEU A 162 1.33 10.88 -9.80
CA LEU A 162 1.35 9.66 -9.03
C LEU A 162 1.68 8.49 -9.96
N ARG A 163 2.61 7.66 -9.57
CA ARG A 163 2.90 6.43 -10.31
C ARG A 163 2.76 5.23 -9.38
N VAL A 164 2.03 4.23 -9.85
CA VAL A 164 1.96 2.90 -9.22
C VAL A 164 2.59 1.92 -10.17
N GLU A 165 3.65 1.26 -9.74
CA GLU A 165 4.32 0.21 -10.47
C GLU A 165 4.14 -1.12 -9.75
N LEU A 166 3.47 -2.07 -10.40
CA LEU A 166 3.22 -3.41 -9.89
C LEU A 166 4.28 -4.36 -10.44
N PHE A 167 4.81 -5.25 -9.59
CA PHE A 167 5.80 -6.23 -10.03
C PHE A 167 5.83 -7.43 -9.09
N ARG A 168 6.33 -8.54 -9.57
CA ARG A 168 6.55 -9.73 -8.73
C ARG A 168 7.85 -9.61 -7.97
N PRO A 169 7.98 -10.21 -6.76
CA PRO A 169 9.26 -10.32 -6.08
C PRO A 169 10.32 -10.93 -6.98
N ALA A 170 11.55 -10.41 -6.90
CA ALA A 170 12.68 -10.87 -7.75
C ALA A 170 13.04 -12.33 -7.46
N ALA A 171 12.96 -12.75 -6.21
CA ALA A 171 13.11 -14.13 -5.79
C ALA A 171 11.76 -14.69 -5.31
N ALA A 172 11.56 -16.00 -5.48
CA ALA A 172 10.41 -16.69 -4.91
C ALA A 172 10.33 -16.40 -3.41
N VAL A 173 9.11 -16.17 -2.93
CA VAL A 173 8.87 -15.95 -1.51
C VAL A 173 8.73 -17.31 -0.83
N ASP A 174 9.72 -17.66 -0.03
CA ASP A 174 9.75 -18.92 0.72
C ASP A 174 9.89 -18.59 2.21
N TRP A 175 8.76 -18.50 2.89
CA TRP A 175 8.70 -18.20 4.32
C TRP A 175 9.30 -19.29 5.21
N THR A 176 9.57 -20.49 4.67
CA THR A 176 10.23 -21.57 5.41
C THR A 176 11.75 -21.43 5.46
N ARG A 177 12.31 -20.65 4.55
CA ARG A 177 13.76 -20.42 4.41
C ARG A 177 14.23 -19.08 4.93
N GLU A 178 13.32 -18.12 5.05
CA GLU A 178 13.62 -16.77 5.53
C GLU A 178 12.89 -16.52 6.84
N ASP A 179 13.56 -15.97 7.85
CA ASP A 179 12.88 -15.50 9.04
C ASP A 179 11.96 -14.30 8.73
N HIS A 180 10.97 -14.08 9.59
CA HIS A 180 9.99 -13.03 9.36
C HIS A 180 10.60 -11.62 9.18
N PRO A 181 11.60 -11.20 9.98
CA PRO A 181 12.27 -9.93 9.79
C PRO A 181 13.02 -9.82 8.47
N ALA A 182 13.74 -10.86 8.05
CA ALA A 182 14.51 -10.87 6.81
C ALA A 182 13.58 -10.80 5.59
N LEU A 183 12.54 -11.63 5.55
CA LEU A 183 11.54 -11.61 4.48
C LEU A 183 10.87 -10.24 4.35
N ALA A 184 10.39 -9.66 5.46
CA ALA A 184 9.77 -8.35 5.44
C ALA A 184 10.72 -7.25 4.97
N ALA A 185 11.99 -7.29 5.42
CA ALA A 185 13.01 -6.33 5.02
C ALA A 185 13.35 -6.46 3.53
N ARG A 186 13.48 -7.67 3.00
CA ARG A 186 13.76 -7.93 1.59
C ARG A 186 12.66 -7.37 0.70
N LEU A 187 11.40 -7.71 0.99
CA LEU A 187 10.26 -7.21 0.19
C LEU A 187 10.18 -5.68 0.20
N LEU A 188 10.39 -5.05 1.36
CA LEU A 188 10.40 -3.59 1.45
C LEU A 188 11.59 -2.99 0.69
N GLU A 189 12.77 -3.60 0.76
CA GLU A 189 13.94 -3.10 0.04
C GLU A 189 13.76 -3.20 -1.48
N GLU A 190 13.19 -4.30 -2.01
CA GLU A 190 12.87 -4.44 -3.43
C GLU A 190 11.91 -3.31 -3.90
N ILE A 191 10.94 -2.94 -3.07
CA ILE A 191 10.05 -1.80 -3.35
C ILE A 191 10.86 -0.49 -3.33
N ARG A 192 11.68 -0.28 -2.30
CA ARG A 192 12.46 0.94 -2.10
C ARG A 192 13.53 1.18 -3.16
N GLN A 193 14.02 0.14 -3.82
CA GLN A 193 14.90 0.27 -4.97
C GLN A 193 14.21 0.94 -6.18
N ARG A 194 12.89 0.84 -6.27
CA ARG A 194 12.08 1.49 -7.32
C ARG A 194 11.48 2.82 -6.88
N VAL A 195 11.53 3.14 -5.59
CA VAL A 195 11.05 4.38 -5.01
C VAL A 195 12.23 5.21 -4.53
N PRO A 196 12.63 6.26 -5.25
CA PRO A 196 13.71 7.12 -4.77
C PRO A 196 13.30 7.78 -3.45
N PRO A 197 14.24 7.97 -2.51
CA PRO A 197 13.98 8.64 -1.23
C PRO A 197 13.74 10.13 -1.47
N GLU A 198 12.50 10.52 -1.68
CA GLU A 198 12.11 11.92 -1.77
C GLU A 198 11.52 12.39 -0.44
N PRO A 199 12.13 13.39 0.23
CA PRO A 199 11.55 13.96 1.44
C PRO A 199 10.25 14.71 1.11
N ALA A 200 9.18 14.37 1.85
CA ALA A 200 7.87 14.98 1.71
C ALA A 200 7.96 16.52 1.71
N GLY A 201 7.43 17.17 0.67
CA GLY A 201 7.11 18.59 0.65
C GLY A 201 8.28 19.58 0.81
N ARG A 202 9.52 19.14 0.80
CA ARG A 202 10.68 20.05 0.88
C ARG A 202 11.12 20.47 -0.50
N ARG A 203 11.01 21.79 -0.77
CA ARG A 203 11.88 22.42 -1.77
C ARG A 203 13.31 22.02 -1.44
N PRO A 204 14.16 21.63 -2.43
CA PRO A 204 15.58 21.50 -2.18
C PRO A 204 16.04 22.79 -1.48
N ARG A 205 16.67 22.65 -0.32
CA ARG A 205 17.32 23.80 0.31
C ARG A 205 18.25 24.37 -0.76
N ARG A 206 18.06 25.66 -1.11
CA ARG A 206 19.07 26.39 -1.85
C ARG A 206 20.40 26.14 -1.13
N PRO A 207 21.47 25.72 -1.85
CA PRO A 207 22.78 25.69 -1.23
C PRO A 207 23.01 27.05 -0.59
N GLU A 208 23.37 27.08 0.67
CA GLU A 208 23.79 28.29 1.34
C GLU A 208 24.97 28.81 0.52
N GLN A 209 24.72 29.91 -0.23
CA GLN A 209 25.79 30.64 -0.83
C GLN A 209 26.58 31.17 0.35
N GLY A 210 27.83 30.66 0.46
CA GLY A 210 28.75 31.06 1.52
C GLY A 210 28.77 32.57 1.66
N ARG A 211 28.52 33.04 2.88
CA ARG A 211 28.92 34.38 3.27
C ARG A 211 30.45 34.34 3.33
N VAL A 212 31.06 35.03 2.39
CA VAL A 212 32.44 35.50 2.46
C VAL A 212 32.51 36.63 3.47
#